data_92bc05c45eb7fb83b480fbf988bcc12d
#
_entry.id   92bc05c45eb7fb83b480fbf988bcc12d
#
_cell.length_a   1.000
_cell.length_b   1.000
_cell.length_c   1.000
_cell.angle_alpha   90.00
_cell.angle_beta   90.00
_cell.angle_gamma   90.00
#
_symmetry.space_group_name_H-M   'P 1'
#
loop_
_entity.id
_entity.type
_entity.pdbx_description
1 polymer ?
#
loop_
_entity_poly.entity_id
_entity_poly.type
_entity_poly.pdbx_seq_one_letter_code
_entity_poly.pdbx_strand_id
1 'polypeptide(L)'
;MFERLYPFVVFCNILFILLIVHYAGGLSFPSIREFLLMQQFPTLLKILFYLNTFLTVFVFYAFLNIDFLNKRKVAILLFLLLVTSIFQSNKTVFLMLCVSFLYILKIKNKLKRIHILYAVIILAGLLTLVTLNRGDYDFESYGLMNYIFIYVLSPLTAFDALLNNDVVLESGAWGSGTFPLLYKILNNVFSAQFDLAELGIWIYVPLPTNVFTTMRGFYLDGGYMGIFLMACLLGIIWGVLYTFQASGHKIYTLFYALMIGSLFFQSFGDYFFYSFSTTLQYYIFSILISRGIVFHRKHH
;
A
#
# COMPACT_ATOMS: atom_id res chain seq x y z
N MET A 1 -18.03 -13.22 -15.20
CA MET A 1 -17.05 -12.11 -15.16
C MET A 1 -15.65 -12.62 -14.88
N PHE A 2 -15.42 -13.39 -13.80
CA PHE A 2 -14.08 -13.89 -13.44
C PHE A 2 -13.37 -14.57 -14.63
N GLU A 3 -14.00 -15.55 -15.28
CA GLU A 3 -13.41 -16.29 -16.39
C GLU A 3 -13.05 -15.41 -17.59
N ARG A 4 -13.79 -14.34 -17.85
CA ARG A 4 -13.52 -13.39 -18.96
C ARG A 4 -12.37 -12.43 -18.63
N LEU A 5 -12.25 -11.99 -17.37
CA LEU A 5 -11.21 -11.05 -16.96
C LEU A 5 -9.89 -11.75 -16.58
N TYR A 6 -9.95 -13.02 -16.20
CA TYR A 6 -8.78 -13.78 -15.79
C TYR A 6 -7.61 -13.73 -16.79
N PRO A 7 -7.80 -14.04 -18.10
CA PRO A 7 -6.68 -14.00 -19.05
C PRO A 7 -6.14 -12.57 -19.22
N PHE A 8 -6.99 -11.57 -19.21
CA PHE A 8 -6.57 -10.15 -19.28
C PHE A 8 -5.71 -9.78 -18.06
N VAL A 9 -6.14 -10.14 -16.85
CA VAL A 9 -5.40 -9.85 -15.62
C VAL A 9 -4.04 -10.55 -15.61
N VAL A 10 -3.99 -11.83 -16.02
CA VAL A 10 -2.73 -12.58 -16.14
C VAL A 10 -1.80 -11.91 -17.16
N PHE A 11 -2.31 -11.56 -18.33
CA PHE A 11 -1.53 -10.90 -19.37
C PHE A 11 -0.96 -9.56 -18.88
N CYS A 12 -1.78 -8.70 -18.26
CA CYS A 12 -1.32 -7.41 -17.77
C CYS A 12 -0.24 -7.53 -16.69
N ASN A 13 -0.35 -8.50 -15.76
CA ASN A 13 0.68 -8.74 -14.76
C ASN A 13 2.00 -9.20 -15.39
N ILE A 14 1.95 -10.15 -16.31
CA ILE A 14 3.14 -10.63 -17.02
C ILE A 14 3.79 -9.51 -17.83
N LEU A 15 2.99 -8.77 -18.59
CA LEU A 15 3.46 -7.63 -19.38
C LEU A 15 4.11 -6.56 -18.49
N PHE A 16 3.51 -6.26 -17.34
CA PHE A 16 4.06 -5.31 -16.37
C PHE A 16 5.45 -5.73 -15.88
N ILE A 17 5.60 -7.00 -15.47
CA ILE A 17 6.90 -7.55 -15.02
C ILE A 17 7.93 -7.48 -16.15
N LEU A 18 7.57 -7.93 -17.36
CA LEU A 18 8.47 -7.92 -18.51
C LEU A 18 8.95 -6.52 -18.88
N LEU A 19 8.05 -5.52 -18.84
CA LEU A 19 8.43 -4.14 -19.12
C LEU A 19 9.32 -3.55 -18.04
N ILE A 20 9.06 -3.81 -16.76
CA ILE A 20 9.97 -3.37 -15.68
C ILE A 20 11.37 -3.95 -15.91
N VAL A 21 11.48 -5.25 -16.16
CA VAL A 21 12.77 -5.93 -16.40
C VAL A 21 13.46 -5.37 -17.64
N HIS A 22 12.72 -5.14 -18.71
CA HIS A 22 13.26 -4.59 -19.96
C HIS A 22 13.84 -3.19 -19.76
N TYR A 23 13.08 -2.27 -19.15
CA TYR A 23 13.52 -0.89 -18.96
C TYR A 23 14.57 -0.72 -17.85
N ALA A 24 14.59 -1.63 -16.87
CA ALA A 24 15.63 -1.69 -15.85
C ALA A 24 16.97 -2.26 -16.37
N GLY A 25 16.99 -2.80 -17.60
CA GLY A 25 18.20 -3.41 -18.18
C GLY A 25 18.53 -4.81 -17.64
N GLY A 26 17.56 -5.49 -16.97
CA GLY A 26 17.75 -6.84 -16.47
C GLY A 26 16.99 -7.17 -15.18
N LEU A 27 17.27 -8.34 -14.62
CA LEU A 27 16.64 -8.87 -13.40
C LEU A 27 17.31 -8.42 -12.09
N SER A 28 18.32 -7.54 -12.18
CA SER A 28 19.01 -7.04 -10.99
C SER A 28 18.08 -6.16 -10.16
N PHE A 29 17.91 -6.47 -8.87
CA PHE A 29 17.10 -5.67 -7.95
C PHE A 29 17.57 -4.21 -7.82
N PRO A 30 18.89 -3.91 -7.72
CA PRO A 30 19.36 -2.54 -7.71
C PRO A 30 18.94 -1.76 -8.96
N SER A 31 19.13 -2.34 -10.17
CA SER A 31 18.75 -1.68 -11.43
C SER A 31 17.25 -1.44 -11.55
N ILE A 32 16.44 -2.41 -11.11
CA ILE A 32 14.97 -2.27 -11.08
C ILE A 32 14.57 -1.12 -10.13
N ARG A 33 15.18 -1.06 -8.95
CA ARG A 33 14.90 0.00 -7.98
C ARG A 33 15.32 1.37 -8.51
N GLU A 34 16.52 1.50 -9.06
CA GLU A 34 17.00 2.74 -9.66
C GLU A 34 16.05 3.23 -10.75
N PHE A 35 15.65 2.35 -11.66
CA PHE A 35 14.64 2.65 -12.68
C PHE A 35 13.32 3.15 -12.07
N LEU A 36 12.82 2.49 -11.02
CA LEU A 36 11.58 2.87 -10.35
C LEU A 36 11.68 4.22 -9.62
N LEU A 37 12.85 4.56 -9.08
CA LEU A 37 13.10 5.84 -8.42
C LEU A 37 13.19 7.02 -9.41
N MET A 38 13.64 6.81 -10.64
CA MET A 38 13.68 7.85 -11.67
C MET A 38 12.31 8.40 -12.06
N GLN A 39 11.23 7.67 -11.81
CA GLN A 39 9.83 8.04 -12.09
C GLN A 39 9.54 8.46 -13.56
N GLN A 40 10.49 8.26 -14.46
CA GLN A 40 10.38 8.56 -15.89
C GLN A 40 9.90 7.34 -16.67
N PHE A 41 8.66 6.92 -16.39
CA PHE A 41 8.12 5.72 -17.02
C PHE A 41 7.57 5.99 -18.42
N PRO A 42 7.80 5.07 -19.37
CA PRO A 42 7.09 5.04 -20.65
C PRO A 42 5.58 5.00 -20.45
N THR A 43 4.83 5.59 -21.37
CA THR A 43 3.37 5.74 -21.27
C THR A 43 2.66 4.41 -20.99
N LEU A 44 3.06 3.33 -21.68
CA LEU A 44 2.48 2.00 -21.47
C LEU A 44 2.69 1.51 -20.04
N LEU A 45 3.90 1.69 -19.50
CA LEU A 45 4.20 1.27 -18.12
C LEU A 45 3.43 2.11 -17.11
N LYS A 46 3.25 3.43 -17.34
CA LYS A 46 2.38 4.28 -16.50
C LYS A 46 0.94 3.75 -16.47
N ILE A 47 0.38 3.40 -17.62
CA ILE A 47 -0.96 2.81 -17.70
C ILE A 47 -1.04 1.52 -16.90
N LEU A 48 -0.04 0.64 -16.99
CA LEU A 48 0.00 -0.60 -16.23
C LEU A 48 0.15 -0.38 -14.72
N PHE A 49 0.87 0.66 -14.29
CA PHE A 49 0.90 1.06 -12.87
C PHE A 49 -0.48 1.45 -12.35
N TYR A 50 -1.25 2.24 -13.10
CA TYR A 50 -2.64 2.57 -12.72
C TYR A 50 -3.56 1.34 -12.74
N LEU A 51 -3.39 0.46 -13.73
CA LEU A 51 -4.11 -0.80 -13.82
C LEU A 51 -3.78 -1.76 -12.67
N ASN A 52 -2.59 -1.67 -12.10
CA ASN A 52 -2.17 -2.57 -11.01
C ASN A 52 -3.11 -2.50 -9.80
N THR A 53 -3.67 -1.34 -9.50
CA THR A 53 -4.68 -1.20 -8.45
C THR A 53 -5.93 -2.04 -8.75
N PHE A 54 -6.42 -2.01 -10.01
CA PHE A 54 -7.53 -2.87 -10.45
C PHE A 54 -7.16 -4.35 -10.35
N LEU A 55 -5.95 -4.74 -10.79
CA LEU A 55 -5.45 -6.11 -10.72
C LEU A 55 -5.43 -6.61 -9.28
N THR A 56 -4.96 -5.79 -8.35
CA THR A 56 -4.96 -6.09 -6.91
C THR A 56 -6.37 -6.34 -6.40
N VAL A 57 -7.32 -5.45 -6.68
CA VAL A 57 -8.73 -5.61 -6.27
C VAL A 57 -9.33 -6.90 -6.84
N PHE A 58 -9.03 -7.22 -8.10
CA PHE A 58 -9.52 -8.44 -8.75
C PHE A 58 -8.97 -9.72 -8.09
N VAL A 59 -7.69 -9.72 -7.73
CA VAL A 59 -7.06 -10.86 -7.02
C VAL A 59 -7.69 -11.06 -5.65
N PHE A 60 -7.89 -9.97 -4.88
CA PHE A 60 -8.53 -10.04 -3.58
C PHE A 60 -9.98 -10.48 -3.67
N TYR A 61 -10.70 -10.00 -4.68
CA TYR A 61 -12.04 -10.47 -4.97
C TYR A 61 -12.06 -11.98 -5.28
N ALA A 62 -11.13 -12.46 -6.11
CA ALA A 62 -11.01 -13.88 -6.43
C ALA A 62 -10.68 -14.72 -5.17
N PHE A 63 -9.79 -14.23 -4.32
CA PHE A 63 -9.44 -14.89 -3.07
C PHE A 63 -10.62 -14.92 -2.08
N LEU A 64 -11.36 -13.83 -1.98
CA LEU A 64 -12.58 -13.77 -1.15
C LEU A 64 -13.64 -14.79 -1.62
N ASN A 65 -13.70 -15.08 -2.91
CA ASN A 65 -14.66 -16.01 -3.52
C ASN A 65 -14.02 -17.36 -3.91
N ILE A 66 -12.87 -17.74 -3.36
CA ILE A 66 -12.10 -18.95 -3.75
C ILE A 66 -12.92 -20.25 -3.65
N ASP A 67 -13.93 -20.31 -2.78
CA ASP A 67 -14.78 -21.49 -2.60
C ASP A 67 -15.68 -21.75 -3.83
N PHE A 68 -15.95 -20.71 -4.63
CA PHE A 68 -16.80 -20.75 -5.83
C PHE A 68 -16.00 -20.65 -7.15
N LEU A 69 -14.68 -20.47 -7.07
CA LEU A 69 -13.82 -20.27 -8.21
C LEU A 69 -12.81 -21.40 -8.37
N ASN A 70 -12.21 -21.50 -9.54
CA ASN A 70 -11.14 -22.47 -9.77
C ASN A 70 -9.91 -22.12 -8.92
N LYS A 71 -9.61 -22.95 -7.93
CA LYS A 71 -8.52 -22.74 -6.96
C LYS A 71 -7.14 -22.57 -7.64
N ARG A 72 -6.89 -23.31 -8.75
CA ARG A 72 -5.62 -23.19 -9.51
C ARG A 72 -5.48 -21.79 -10.12
N LYS A 73 -6.55 -21.26 -10.73
CA LYS A 73 -6.55 -19.89 -11.28
C LYS A 73 -6.33 -18.84 -10.21
N VAL A 74 -6.99 -18.99 -9.06
CA VAL A 74 -6.79 -18.08 -7.91
C VAL A 74 -5.35 -18.15 -7.39
N ALA A 75 -4.77 -19.35 -7.29
CA ALA A 75 -3.37 -19.53 -6.88
C ALA A 75 -2.38 -18.85 -7.85
N ILE A 76 -2.62 -18.97 -9.17
CA ILE A 76 -1.81 -18.26 -10.19
C ILE A 76 -1.90 -16.75 -10.01
N LEU A 77 -3.10 -16.20 -9.80
CA LEU A 77 -3.28 -14.76 -9.58
C LEU A 77 -2.57 -14.28 -8.30
N LEU A 78 -2.65 -15.04 -7.21
CA LEU A 78 -1.95 -14.73 -5.97
C LEU A 78 -0.43 -14.75 -6.17
N PHE A 79 0.09 -15.75 -6.86
CA PHE A 79 1.50 -15.84 -7.20
C PHE A 79 1.95 -14.64 -8.04
N LEU A 80 1.22 -14.29 -9.09
CA LEU A 80 1.52 -13.12 -9.93
C LEU A 80 1.49 -11.83 -9.13
N LEU A 81 0.52 -11.64 -8.22
CA LEU A 81 0.46 -10.47 -7.36
C LEU A 81 1.69 -10.37 -6.45
N LEU A 82 2.14 -11.49 -5.87
CA LEU A 82 3.35 -11.53 -5.06
C LEU A 82 4.59 -11.15 -5.88
N VAL A 83 4.75 -11.76 -7.04
CA VAL A 83 5.87 -11.45 -7.95
C VAL A 83 5.84 -9.97 -8.35
N THR A 84 4.69 -9.45 -8.76
CA THR A 84 4.53 -8.04 -9.14
C THR A 84 4.89 -7.11 -7.98
N SER A 85 4.48 -7.44 -6.76
CA SER A 85 4.81 -6.65 -5.56
C SER A 85 6.30 -6.65 -5.24
N ILE A 86 7.00 -7.76 -5.48
CA ILE A 86 8.47 -7.84 -5.34
C ILE A 86 9.15 -6.92 -6.37
N PHE A 87 8.71 -6.96 -7.63
CA PHE A 87 9.26 -6.12 -8.69
C PHE A 87 8.99 -4.63 -8.48
N GLN A 88 7.93 -4.25 -7.77
CA GLN A 88 7.69 -2.86 -7.37
C GLN A 88 8.64 -2.37 -6.26
N SER A 89 9.46 -3.24 -5.67
CA SER A 89 10.40 -2.92 -4.58
C SER A 89 9.76 -2.18 -3.39
N ASN A 90 8.44 -2.29 -3.22
CA ASN A 90 7.69 -1.58 -2.19
C ASN A 90 7.35 -2.51 -1.02
N LYS A 91 8.20 -2.47 0.02
CA LYS A 91 8.03 -3.28 1.22
C LYS A 91 6.66 -3.10 1.89
N THR A 92 6.17 -1.86 1.93
CA THR A 92 4.94 -1.52 2.64
C THR A 92 3.70 -2.10 1.97
N VAL A 93 3.65 -2.07 0.63
CA VAL A 93 2.55 -2.70 -0.13
C VAL A 93 2.49 -4.19 0.18
N PHE A 94 3.64 -4.83 0.23
CA PHE A 94 3.71 -6.25 0.55
C PHE A 94 3.21 -6.56 1.97
N LEU A 95 3.62 -5.75 2.95
CA LEU A 95 3.15 -5.82 4.33
C LEU A 95 1.62 -5.69 4.41
N MET A 96 1.07 -4.70 3.71
CA MET A 96 -0.38 -4.47 3.64
C MET A 96 -1.11 -5.67 3.04
N LEU A 97 -0.60 -6.24 1.95
CA LEU A 97 -1.18 -7.41 1.30
C LEU A 97 -1.23 -8.61 2.27
N CYS A 98 -0.16 -8.86 3.03
CA CYS A 98 -0.13 -9.93 4.04
C CYS A 98 -1.24 -9.77 5.08
N VAL A 99 -1.41 -8.56 5.65
CA VAL A 99 -2.49 -8.28 6.62
C VAL A 99 -3.86 -8.48 5.98
N SER A 100 -4.04 -8.01 4.76
CA SER A 100 -5.28 -8.16 4.00
C SER A 100 -5.63 -9.63 3.74
N PHE A 101 -4.66 -10.46 3.40
CA PHE A 101 -4.85 -11.91 3.23
C PHE A 101 -5.24 -12.59 4.54
N LEU A 102 -4.54 -12.29 5.64
CA LEU A 102 -4.89 -12.83 6.96
C LEU A 102 -6.30 -12.41 7.38
N TYR A 103 -6.69 -11.18 7.07
CA TYR A 103 -8.02 -10.67 7.36
C TYR A 103 -9.11 -11.43 6.57
N ILE A 104 -8.91 -11.70 5.28
CA ILE A 104 -9.86 -12.51 4.49
C ILE A 104 -9.96 -13.92 5.06
N LEU A 105 -8.85 -14.55 5.45
CA LEU A 105 -8.88 -15.85 6.10
C LEU A 105 -9.67 -15.82 7.42
N LYS A 106 -9.57 -14.73 8.19
CA LYS A 106 -10.34 -14.50 9.40
C LYS A 106 -11.85 -14.40 9.10
N ILE A 107 -12.25 -13.58 8.13
CA ILE A 107 -13.66 -13.43 7.72
C ILE A 107 -14.25 -14.79 7.29
N LYS A 108 -13.45 -15.60 6.62
CA LYS A 108 -13.86 -16.94 6.14
C LYS A 108 -13.82 -18.03 7.24
N ASN A 109 -13.48 -17.68 8.47
CA ASN A 109 -13.24 -18.63 9.58
C ASN A 109 -12.20 -19.72 9.24
N LYS A 110 -11.24 -19.39 8.34
CA LYS A 110 -10.17 -20.31 7.91
C LYS A 110 -8.81 -19.92 8.48
N LEU A 111 -8.73 -18.84 9.28
CA LEU A 111 -7.47 -18.39 9.87
C LEU A 111 -7.02 -19.38 10.95
N LYS A 112 -5.81 -19.92 10.77
CA LYS A 112 -5.12 -20.78 11.73
C LYS A 112 -3.83 -20.11 12.20
N ARG A 113 -3.32 -20.47 13.39
CA ARG A 113 -2.05 -19.95 13.91
C ARG A 113 -0.88 -20.14 12.94
N ILE A 114 -0.88 -21.25 12.20
CA ILE A 114 0.15 -21.55 11.20
C ILE A 114 0.16 -20.51 10.05
N HIS A 115 -0.98 -19.96 9.64
CA HIS A 115 -1.03 -18.91 8.62
C HIS A 115 -0.38 -17.61 9.09
N ILE A 116 -0.54 -17.27 10.37
CA ILE A 116 0.13 -16.11 10.99
C ILE A 116 1.64 -16.35 11.01
N LEU A 117 2.06 -17.55 11.42
CA LEU A 117 3.48 -17.91 11.42
C LEU A 117 4.09 -17.81 10.02
N TYR A 118 3.44 -18.35 9.00
CA TYR A 118 3.90 -18.23 7.61
C TYR A 118 3.96 -16.77 7.15
N ALA A 119 2.96 -15.95 7.49
CA ALA A 119 2.98 -14.53 7.14
C ALA A 119 4.18 -13.82 7.79
N VAL A 120 4.50 -14.10 9.05
CA VAL A 120 5.66 -13.55 9.76
C VAL A 120 6.97 -14.02 9.12
N ILE A 121 7.11 -15.31 8.81
CA ILE A 121 8.32 -15.86 8.16
C ILE A 121 8.53 -15.26 6.77
N ILE A 122 7.46 -15.20 5.96
CA ILE A 122 7.53 -14.61 4.62
C ILE A 122 7.91 -13.14 4.71
N LEU A 123 7.33 -12.43 5.68
CA LEU A 123 7.59 -11.03 5.92
C LEU A 123 9.04 -10.78 6.33
N ALA A 124 9.54 -11.52 7.32
CA ALA A 124 10.92 -11.44 7.77
C ALA A 124 11.90 -11.78 6.62
N GLY A 125 11.63 -12.84 5.86
CA GLY A 125 12.42 -13.23 4.70
C GLY A 125 12.48 -12.15 3.62
N LEU A 126 11.36 -11.50 3.32
CA LEU A 126 11.30 -10.43 2.32
C LEU A 126 11.98 -9.15 2.80
N LEU A 127 11.77 -8.77 4.07
CA LEU A 127 12.49 -7.64 4.66
C LEU A 127 13.99 -7.88 4.58
N THR A 128 14.44 -9.06 4.94
CA THR A 128 15.86 -9.46 4.85
C THR A 128 16.34 -9.42 3.39
N LEU A 129 15.62 -10.05 2.46
CA LEU A 129 16.00 -10.11 1.05
C LEU A 129 16.10 -8.72 0.42
N VAL A 130 15.10 -7.85 0.64
CA VAL A 130 15.15 -6.48 0.13
C VAL A 130 16.25 -5.67 0.79
N THR A 131 16.56 -5.93 2.03
CA THR A 131 17.63 -5.22 2.77
C THR A 131 19.01 -5.63 2.26
N LEU A 132 19.27 -6.95 2.11
CA LEU A 132 20.53 -7.48 1.56
C LEU A 132 20.81 -6.97 0.13
N ASN A 133 19.77 -6.82 -0.69
CA ASN A 133 19.91 -6.34 -2.07
C ASN A 133 20.02 -4.81 -2.20
N ARG A 134 19.83 -4.03 -1.12
CA ARG A 134 19.95 -2.57 -1.20
C ARG A 134 21.39 -2.07 -1.27
N GLY A 135 22.34 -2.83 -0.71
CA GLY A 135 23.76 -2.41 -0.67
C GLY A 135 24.06 -1.14 0.14
N ASP A 136 23.01 -0.51 0.69
CA ASP A 136 23.09 0.84 1.26
C ASP A 136 23.53 0.84 2.74
N TYR A 137 23.74 -0.35 3.35
CA TYR A 137 23.93 -0.46 4.79
C TYR A 137 25.06 -1.42 5.15
N ASP A 138 25.90 -0.95 6.01
CA ASP A 138 26.98 -1.73 6.61
C ASP A 138 26.40 -2.70 7.66
N PHE A 139 26.04 -3.91 7.20
CA PHE A 139 25.53 -4.96 8.10
C PHE A 139 26.54 -5.41 9.13
N GLU A 140 27.83 -5.24 8.84
CA GLU A 140 28.89 -5.61 9.76
C GLU A 140 28.85 -4.76 11.02
N SER A 141 28.42 -3.49 10.91
CA SER A 141 28.36 -2.56 12.05
C SER A 141 27.16 -2.77 12.98
N TYR A 142 25.98 -3.14 12.45
CA TYR A 142 24.75 -3.18 13.26
C TYR A 142 24.22 -4.59 13.53
N GLY A 143 24.50 -5.56 12.68
CA GLY A 143 23.87 -6.87 12.72
C GLY A 143 22.38 -6.84 12.27
N LEU A 144 21.90 -7.95 11.72
CA LEU A 144 20.57 -8.05 11.11
C LEU A 144 19.41 -7.71 12.07
N MET A 145 19.48 -8.19 13.33
CA MET A 145 18.39 -7.96 14.30
C MET A 145 18.28 -6.49 14.70
N ASN A 146 19.41 -5.84 14.99
CA ASN A 146 19.41 -4.42 15.31
C ASN A 146 18.92 -3.58 14.12
N TYR A 147 19.28 -3.95 12.90
CA TYR A 147 18.78 -3.29 11.70
C TYR A 147 17.26 -3.40 11.56
N ILE A 148 16.67 -4.57 11.82
CA ILE A 148 15.21 -4.75 11.79
C ILE A 148 14.55 -3.87 12.87
N PHE A 149 15.09 -3.84 14.10
CA PHE A 149 14.58 -3.00 15.16
C PHE A 149 14.67 -1.51 14.81
N ILE A 150 15.80 -1.04 14.30
CA ILE A 150 15.98 0.34 13.85
C ILE A 150 14.94 0.66 12.76
N TYR A 151 14.77 -0.22 11.78
CA TYR A 151 13.79 0.00 10.70
C TYR A 151 12.36 0.11 11.21
N VAL A 152 11.97 -0.71 12.19
CA VAL A 152 10.61 -0.70 12.77
C VAL A 152 10.38 0.53 13.63
N LEU A 153 11.41 1.00 14.35
CA LEU A 153 11.31 2.13 15.27
C LEU A 153 11.59 3.48 14.60
N SER A 154 12.33 3.51 13.49
CA SER A 154 12.72 4.76 12.82
C SER A 154 11.56 5.73 12.53
N PRO A 155 10.34 5.30 12.17
CA PRO A 155 9.24 6.24 11.96
C PRO A 155 8.80 6.96 13.23
N LEU A 156 8.89 6.29 14.37
CA LEU A 156 8.56 6.87 15.68
C LEU A 156 9.64 7.86 16.13
N THR A 157 10.91 7.48 16.00
CA THR A 157 12.05 8.37 16.33
C THR A 157 12.12 9.57 15.38
N ALA A 158 11.76 9.39 14.11
CA ALA A 158 11.64 10.49 13.15
C ALA A 158 10.54 11.48 13.53
N PHE A 159 9.41 10.97 14.01
CA PHE A 159 8.32 11.82 14.47
C PHE A 159 8.66 12.53 15.79
N ASP A 160 9.36 11.84 16.69
CA ASP A 160 9.86 12.43 17.95
C ASP A 160 10.83 13.60 17.67
N ALA A 161 11.77 13.42 16.74
CA ALA A 161 12.68 14.47 16.30
C ALA A 161 11.93 15.70 15.73
N LEU A 162 10.82 15.48 15.04
CA LEU A 162 9.94 16.57 14.57
C LEU A 162 9.27 17.29 15.74
N LEU A 163 8.78 16.57 16.74
CA LEU A 163 8.13 17.15 17.92
C LEU A 163 9.09 17.97 18.79
N ASN A 164 10.35 17.53 18.87
CA ASN A 164 11.40 18.20 19.63
C ASN A 164 12.07 19.36 18.87
N ASN A 165 11.64 19.64 17.62
CA ASN A 165 12.24 20.62 16.70
C ASN A 165 13.71 20.31 16.32
N ASP A 166 14.16 19.07 16.47
CA ASP A 166 15.46 18.62 15.97
C ASP A 166 15.47 18.56 14.43
N VAL A 167 14.27 18.40 13.85
CA VAL A 167 14.01 18.47 12.42
C VAL A 167 12.86 19.45 12.17
N VAL A 168 13.10 20.42 11.31
CA VAL A 168 12.08 21.41 10.90
C VAL A 168 11.59 21.01 9.50
N LEU A 169 10.29 20.81 9.36
CA LEU A 169 9.64 20.55 8.08
C LEU A 169 8.70 21.71 7.74
N GLU A 170 8.67 22.12 6.49
CA GLU A 170 7.73 23.15 6.04
C GLU A 170 6.30 22.58 6.03
N SER A 171 5.39 23.27 6.70
CA SER A 171 3.99 22.84 6.84
C SER A 171 3.17 23.05 5.56
N GLY A 172 3.58 23.97 4.69
CA GLY A 172 2.80 24.31 3.50
C GLY A 172 1.41 24.92 3.82
N ALA A 173 0.50 24.85 2.86
CA ALA A 173 -0.89 25.27 3.06
C ALA A 173 -1.59 24.31 4.03
N TRP A 174 -2.50 24.84 4.86
CA TRP A 174 -3.25 24.03 5.83
C TRP A 174 -3.98 22.86 5.17
N GLY A 175 -3.80 21.66 5.66
CA GLY A 175 -4.35 20.41 5.07
C GLY A 175 -3.49 19.78 3.97
N SER A 176 -2.41 20.44 3.53
CA SER A 176 -1.54 19.90 2.47
C SER A 176 -0.69 18.71 2.94
N GLY A 177 -0.43 18.61 4.23
CA GLY A 177 0.24 17.47 4.86
C GLY A 177 -0.63 16.22 4.90
N THR A 178 -1.92 16.39 5.14
CA THR A 178 -2.90 15.29 5.19
C THR A 178 -3.44 14.93 3.81
N PHE A 179 -3.78 15.91 2.98
CA PHE A 179 -4.45 15.73 1.69
C PHE A 179 -3.61 16.25 0.51
N PRO A 180 -2.37 15.82 0.31
CA PRO A 180 -1.50 16.37 -0.72
C PRO A 180 -2.06 16.20 -2.14
N LEU A 181 -2.83 15.14 -2.40
CA LEU A 181 -3.47 14.93 -3.70
C LEU A 181 -4.48 16.03 -4.02
N LEU A 182 -5.29 16.46 -3.03
CA LEU A 182 -6.28 17.52 -3.23
C LEU A 182 -5.59 18.81 -3.67
N TYR A 183 -4.54 19.21 -2.99
CA TYR A 183 -3.78 20.42 -3.32
C TYR A 183 -3.04 20.30 -4.67
N LYS A 184 -2.52 19.13 -5.03
CA LYS A 184 -1.97 18.89 -6.37
C LYS A 184 -3.04 19.06 -7.46
N ILE A 185 -4.26 18.60 -7.23
CA ILE A 185 -5.37 18.78 -8.16
C ILE A 185 -5.75 20.26 -8.24
N LEU A 186 -5.88 20.95 -7.12
CA LEU A 186 -6.18 22.38 -7.08
C LEU A 186 -5.13 23.21 -7.82
N ASN A 187 -3.85 22.93 -7.60
CA ASN A 187 -2.76 23.61 -8.29
C ASN A 187 -2.79 23.35 -9.81
N ASN A 188 -3.03 22.10 -10.24
CA ASN A 188 -2.98 21.73 -11.65
C ASN A 188 -4.25 22.14 -12.42
N VAL A 189 -5.43 22.00 -11.83
CA VAL A 189 -6.72 22.25 -12.50
C VAL A 189 -7.13 23.73 -12.44
N PHE A 190 -6.88 24.37 -11.29
CA PHE A 190 -7.29 25.75 -11.05
C PHE A 190 -6.13 26.74 -11.09
N SER A 191 -4.91 26.30 -11.46
CA SER A 191 -3.69 27.12 -11.47
C SER A 191 -3.46 27.84 -10.13
N ALA A 192 -3.93 27.26 -9.03
CA ALA A 192 -3.65 27.72 -7.69
C ALA A 192 -2.15 27.51 -7.36
N GLN A 193 -1.62 28.35 -6.49
CA GLN A 193 -0.21 28.28 -6.08
C GLN A 193 -0.13 27.97 -4.58
N PHE A 194 -0.72 26.85 -4.17
CA PHE A 194 -0.61 26.40 -2.79
C PHE A 194 0.73 25.72 -2.56
N ASP A 195 1.43 26.11 -1.52
CA ASP A 195 2.62 25.40 -1.06
C ASP A 195 2.22 24.06 -0.45
N LEU A 196 2.94 23.01 -0.85
CA LEU A 196 2.71 21.67 -0.33
C LEU A 196 3.65 21.41 0.85
N ALA A 197 3.14 20.70 1.88
CA ALA A 197 3.98 20.28 2.98
C ALA A 197 5.13 19.36 2.49
N GLU A 198 6.29 19.53 3.09
CA GLU A 198 7.47 18.71 2.79
C GLU A 198 7.32 17.29 3.37
N LEU A 199 6.97 16.32 2.52
CA LEU A 199 6.71 14.95 2.93
C LEU A 199 7.76 13.94 2.48
N GLY A 200 8.74 14.36 1.67
CA GLY A 200 9.76 13.47 1.07
C GLY A 200 11.17 13.60 1.66
N ILE A 201 11.36 14.36 2.74
CA ILE A 201 12.68 14.63 3.32
C ILE A 201 13.24 13.39 3.99
N TRP A 202 14.56 13.17 3.78
CA TRP A 202 15.33 12.16 4.48
C TRP A 202 15.97 12.73 5.72
N ILE A 203 15.82 12.04 6.85
CA ILE A 203 16.49 12.35 8.12
C ILE A 203 17.27 11.13 8.63
N TYR A 204 18.20 11.35 9.57
CA TYR A 204 19.06 10.30 10.13
C TYR A 204 18.66 10.06 11.60
N VAL A 205 18.05 8.89 11.92
CA VAL A 205 17.55 8.53 13.25
C VAL A 205 17.65 7.02 13.55
N PRO A 206 18.78 6.42 13.81
CA PRO A 206 20.17 6.75 13.43
C PRO A 206 20.48 6.44 11.97
N LEU A 207 19.65 5.68 11.27
CA LEU A 207 19.77 5.38 9.85
C LEU A 207 18.92 6.35 9.03
N PRO A 208 19.27 6.57 7.74
CA PRO A 208 18.48 7.43 6.88
C PRO A 208 17.06 6.88 6.70
N THR A 209 16.07 7.69 7.02
CA THR A 209 14.64 7.40 6.82
C THR A 209 13.91 8.60 6.25
N ASN A 210 12.95 8.34 5.37
CA ASN A 210 11.93 9.31 4.95
C ASN A 210 10.54 8.88 5.41
N VAL A 211 10.49 7.88 6.29
CA VAL A 211 9.27 7.30 6.82
C VAL A 211 9.02 7.91 8.20
N PHE A 212 7.86 8.52 8.35
CA PHE A 212 7.34 9.01 9.62
C PHE A 212 6.01 8.32 9.92
N THR A 213 5.49 8.49 11.13
CA THR A 213 4.16 7.99 11.46
C THR A 213 3.07 8.71 10.66
N THR A 214 1.86 8.14 10.65
CA THR A 214 0.67 8.82 10.08
C THR A 214 0.43 10.20 10.69
N MET A 215 0.89 10.42 11.92
CA MET A 215 0.68 11.67 12.66
C MET A 215 1.44 12.86 12.07
N ARG A 216 2.50 12.63 11.26
CA ARG A 216 3.29 13.72 10.68
C ARG A 216 2.43 14.71 9.90
N GLY A 217 1.65 14.23 8.91
CA GLY A 217 0.80 15.10 8.11
C GLY A 217 -0.22 15.86 8.97
N PHE A 218 -0.82 15.18 9.92
CA PHE A 218 -1.80 15.77 10.84
C PHE A 218 -1.18 16.85 11.74
N TYR A 219 0.06 16.59 12.21
CA TYR A 219 0.81 17.53 13.02
C TYR A 219 1.24 18.77 12.22
N LEU A 220 1.71 18.61 11.00
CA LEU A 220 2.09 19.70 10.12
C LEU A 220 0.89 20.63 9.79
N ASP A 221 -0.31 20.05 9.66
CA ASP A 221 -1.53 20.79 9.34
C ASP A 221 -2.15 21.52 10.54
N GLY A 222 -2.01 21.00 11.75
CA GLY A 222 -2.73 21.57 12.90
C GLY A 222 -2.13 21.25 14.28
N GLY A 223 -0.85 20.87 14.34
CA GLY A 223 -0.18 20.51 15.58
C GLY A 223 -0.87 19.34 16.30
N TYR A 224 -0.87 19.36 17.61
CA TYR A 224 -1.52 18.32 18.42
C TYR A 224 -3.04 18.24 18.19
N MET A 225 -3.69 19.40 17.93
CA MET A 225 -5.11 19.44 17.64
C MET A 225 -5.41 18.77 16.29
N GLY A 226 -4.54 18.95 15.30
CA GLY A 226 -4.61 18.27 14.01
C GLY A 226 -4.56 16.74 14.19
N ILE A 227 -3.63 16.24 15.00
CA ILE A 227 -3.54 14.80 15.33
C ILE A 227 -4.86 14.32 15.96
N PHE A 228 -5.38 15.02 16.96
CA PHE A 228 -6.61 14.64 17.66
C PHE A 228 -7.81 14.58 16.70
N LEU A 229 -8.04 15.64 15.93
CA LEU A 229 -9.17 15.71 15.00
C LEU A 229 -9.10 14.65 13.90
N MET A 230 -7.91 14.43 13.34
CA MET A 230 -7.74 13.44 12.28
C MET A 230 -7.80 12.00 12.81
N ALA A 231 -7.34 11.74 14.03
CA ALA A 231 -7.53 10.44 14.67
C ALA A 231 -9.02 10.16 14.93
N CYS A 232 -9.79 11.13 15.38
CA CYS A 232 -11.25 11.01 15.52
C CYS A 232 -11.93 10.74 14.17
N LEU A 233 -11.57 11.49 13.13
CA LEU A 233 -12.09 11.29 11.77
C LEU A 233 -11.80 9.91 11.23
N LEU A 234 -10.54 9.45 11.35
CA LEU A 234 -10.14 8.09 10.97
C LEU A 234 -10.93 7.05 11.76
N GLY A 235 -11.09 7.22 13.07
CA GLY A 235 -11.86 6.32 13.91
C GLY A 235 -13.32 6.20 13.44
N ILE A 236 -13.97 7.32 13.09
CA ILE A 236 -15.33 7.34 12.54
C ILE A 236 -15.37 6.62 11.19
N ILE A 237 -14.47 6.93 10.26
CA ILE A 237 -14.44 6.31 8.93
C ILE A 237 -14.27 4.79 9.05
N TRP A 238 -13.30 4.34 9.85
CA TRP A 238 -13.05 2.91 10.04
C TRP A 238 -14.19 2.21 10.78
N GLY A 239 -14.82 2.88 11.76
CA GLY A 239 -16.01 2.36 12.45
C GLY A 239 -17.18 2.14 11.50
N VAL A 240 -17.47 3.11 10.64
CA VAL A 240 -18.52 3.02 9.61
C VAL A 240 -18.21 1.91 8.60
N LEU A 241 -16.99 1.86 8.08
CA LEU A 241 -16.56 0.80 7.15
C LEU A 241 -16.66 -0.59 7.78
N TYR A 242 -16.26 -0.73 9.04
CA TYR A 242 -16.39 -1.97 9.79
C TYR A 242 -17.85 -2.41 9.95
N THR A 243 -18.74 -1.49 10.29
CA THR A 243 -20.19 -1.78 10.46
C THR A 243 -20.79 -2.29 9.15
N PHE A 244 -20.50 -1.63 8.01
CA PHE A 244 -20.97 -2.09 6.71
C PHE A 244 -20.35 -3.42 6.28
N GLN A 245 -19.09 -3.66 6.60
CA GLN A 245 -18.44 -4.94 6.35
C GLN A 245 -19.07 -6.05 7.22
N ALA A 246 -19.31 -5.78 8.51
CA ALA A 246 -19.89 -6.74 9.44
C ALA A 246 -21.33 -7.13 9.08
N SER A 247 -22.09 -6.21 8.46
CA SER A 247 -23.43 -6.51 7.92
C SER A 247 -23.42 -7.31 6.60
N GLY A 248 -22.25 -7.74 6.12
CA GLY A 248 -22.10 -8.62 4.96
C GLY A 248 -22.20 -7.94 3.59
N HIS A 249 -22.12 -6.61 3.54
CA HIS A 249 -22.10 -5.89 2.27
C HIS A 249 -20.82 -6.19 1.49
N LYS A 250 -20.91 -6.91 0.37
CA LYS A 250 -19.77 -7.43 -0.42
C LYS A 250 -18.75 -6.37 -0.84
N ILE A 251 -19.24 -5.18 -1.24
CA ILE A 251 -18.38 -4.06 -1.66
C ILE A 251 -17.52 -3.62 -0.48
N TYR A 252 -18.14 -3.36 0.67
CA TYR A 252 -17.43 -2.92 1.86
C TYR A 252 -16.53 -4.02 2.45
N THR A 253 -16.94 -5.29 2.35
CA THR A 253 -16.08 -6.42 2.77
C THR A 253 -14.81 -6.48 1.95
N LEU A 254 -14.90 -6.31 0.62
CA LEU A 254 -13.72 -6.29 -0.26
C LEU A 254 -12.86 -5.06 -0.02
N PHE A 255 -13.46 -3.88 0.04
CA PHE A 255 -12.76 -2.62 0.27
C PHE A 255 -12.07 -2.60 1.65
N TYR A 256 -12.78 -3.01 2.71
CA TYR A 256 -12.21 -3.08 4.06
C TYR A 256 -11.04 -4.07 4.11
N ALA A 257 -11.17 -5.24 3.49
CA ALA A 257 -10.09 -6.22 3.43
C ALA A 257 -8.84 -5.68 2.72
N LEU A 258 -9.01 -4.89 1.65
CA LEU A 258 -7.90 -4.24 0.94
C LEU A 258 -7.22 -3.16 1.80
N MET A 259 -8.01 -2.41 2.57
CA MET A 259 -7.54 -1.24 3.29
C MET A 259 -7.12 -1.51 4.74
N ILE A 260 -7.44 -2.67 5.33
CA ILE A 260 -7.12 -2.98 6.74
C ILE A 260 -5.61 -2.88 7.03
N GLY A 261 -4.76 -3.15 6.04
CA GLY A 261 -3.33 -2.97 6.14
C GLY A 261 -2.94 -1.52 6.45
N SER A 262 -3.64 -0.52 5.89
CA SER A 262 -3.35 0.90 6.16
C SER A 262 -3.63 1.28 7.62
N LEU A 263 -4.64 0.66 8.25
CA LEU A 263 -4.90 0.83 9.68
C LEU A 263 -3.78 0.21 10.54
N PHE A 264 -3.29 -0.95 10.11
CA PHE A 264 -2.26 -1.69 10.86
C PHE A 264 -0.89 -1.00 10.83
N PHE A 265 -0.56 -0.36 9.70
CA PHE A 265 0.76 0.25 9.47
C PHE A 265 0.78 1.77 9.65
N GLN A 266 -0.10 2.33 10.46
CA GLN A 266 -0.11 3.77 10.78
C GLN A 266 1.19 4.25 11.46
N SER A 267 1.91 3.36 12.13
CA SER A 267 3.24 3.67 12.65
C SER A 267 4.29 3.93 11.55
N PHE A 268 4.05 3.46 10.31
CA PHE A 268 4.95 3.64 9.17
C PHE A 268 4.51 4.73 8.21
N GLY A 269 3.35 5.33 8.38
CA GLY A 269 2.87 6.41 7.53
C GLY A 269 1.36 6.44 7.35
N ASP A 270 0.89 7.49 6.71
CA ASP A 270 -0.51 7.62 6.31
C ASP A 270 -0.74 6.97 4.94
N TYR A 271 -1.31 5.79 4.95
CA TYR A 271 -1.68 5.05 3.75
C TYR A 271 -3.17 5.20 3.40
N PHE A 272 -3.89 6.05 4.11
CA PHE A 272 -5.29 6.32 3.85
C PHE A 272 -5.49 7.67 3.15
N PHE A 273 -5.15 8.77 3.79
CA PHE A 273 -5.34 10.11 3.25
C PHE A 273 -4.20 10.52 2.31
N TYR A 274 -2.95 10.26 2.68
CA TYR A 274 -1.81 10.53 1.80
C TYR A 274 -1.90 9.76 0.48
N SER A 275 -2.34 8.49 0.56
CA SER A 275 -2.58 7.62 -0.60
C SER A 275 -4.03 7.67 -1.09
N PHE A 276 -4.72 8.80 -0.92
CA PHE A 276 -6.16 8.93 -1.21
C PHE A 276 -6.54 8.51 -2.63
N SER A 277 -5.68 8.76 -3.62
CA SER A 277 -5.87 8.28 -5.00
C SER A 277 -6.03 6.76 -5.06
N THR A 278 -5.14 6.03 -4.41
CA THR A 278 -5.18 4.56 -4.36
C THR A 278 -6.39 4.07 -3.56
N THR A 279 -6.69 4.71 -2.44
CA THR A 279 -7.87 4.43 -1.61
C THR A 279 -9.17 4.58 -2.42
N LEU A 280 -9.30 5.67 -3.17
CA LEU A 280 -10.45 5.92 -4.04
C LEU A 280 -10.54 4.89 -5.18
N GLN A 281 -9.42 4.55 -5.81
CA GLN A 281 -9.36 3.50 -6.83
C GLN A 281 -9.80 2.15 -6.28
N TYR A 282 -9.32 1.74 -5.10
CA TYR A 282 -9.76 0.51 -4.44
C TYR A 282 -11.27 0.50 -4.21
N TYR A 283 -11.84 1.62 -3.76
CA TYR A 283 -13.28 1.73 -3.55
C TYR A 283 -14.06 1.60 -4.87
N ILE A 284 -13.69 2.37 -5.89
CA ILE A 284 -14.34 2.35 -7.21
C ILE A 284 -14.26 0.95 -7.83
N PHE A 285 -13.08 0.33 -7.84
CA PHE A 285 -12.91 -1.00 -8.41
C PHE A 285 -13.63 -2.08 -7.60
N SER A 286 -13.74 -1.93 -6.28
CA SER A 286 -14.56 -2.83 -5.46
C SER A 286 -16.04 -2.75 -5.85
N ILE A 287 -16.56 -1.55 -6.16
CA ILE A 287 -17.92 -1.37 -6.68
C ILE A 287 -18.08 -2.03 -8.04
N LEU A 288 -17.19 -1.72 -8.98
CA LEU A 288 -17.27 -2.22 -10.36
C LEU A 288 -17.23 -3.75 -10.42
N ILE A 289 -16.29 -4.35 -9.69
CA ILE A 289 -16.12 -5.80 -9.65
C ILE A 289 -17.31 -6.47 -8.94
N SER A 290 -17.76 -5.93 -7.81
CA SER A 290 -18.86 -6.52 -7.05
C SER A 290 -20.21 -6.39 -7.76
N ARG A 291 -20.48 -5.28 -8.46
CA ARG A 291 -21.70 -5.07 -9.25
C ARG A 291 -21.72 -5.88 -10.55
N GLY A 292 -20.58 -5.99 -11.24
CA GLY A 292 -20.48 -6.76 -12.48
C GLY A 292 -20.90 -8.23 -12.35
N ILE A 293 -20.96 -8.74 -11.12
CA ILE A 293 -21.39 -10.12 -10.82
C ILE A 293 -22.89 -10.20 -10.61
N VAL A 294 -23.51 -9.17 -10.07
CA VAL A 294 -24.98 -9.13 -9.86
C VAL A 294 -25.71 -9.19 -11.17
N PHE A 295 -25.20 -8.55 -12.24
CA PHE A 295 -25.83 -8.58 -13.57
C PHE A 295 -25.82 -9.96 -14.25
N HIS A 296 -24.88 -10.86 -13.88
CA HIS A 296 -24.81 -12.21 -14.47
C HIS A 296 -25.62 -13.27 -13.72
N ARG A 297 -26.01 -13.01 -12.46
CA ARG A 297 -26.77 -13.97 -11.66
C ARG A 297 -28.29 -13.94 -11.93
N LYS A 298 -28.79 -12.94 -12.66
CA LYS A 298 -30.22 -12.82 -13.02
C LYS A 298 -30.60 -13.59 -14.30
N HIS A 299 -29.65 -14.26 -14.95
CA HIS A 299 -29.88 -14.98 -16.20
C HIS A 299 -29.61 -16.49 -16.11
N HIS A 300 -29.61 -17.07 -14.93
CA HIS A 300 -29.66 -18.48 -14.65
C HIS A 300 -30.69 -18.74 -13.56
#